data_c2e70a7e535ca73e5c919d81fa7855bd
#
_entry.id   c2e70a7e535ca73e5c919d81fa7855bd
#
_cell.length_a   1.000
_cell.length_b   1.000
_cell.length_c   1.000
_cell.angle_alpha   90.00
_cell.angle_beta   90.00
_cell.angle_gamma   90.00
#
_symmetry.space_group_name_H-M   'P 1'
#
loop_
_entity.id
_entity.type
_entity.pdbx_description
1 polymer ?
#
loop_
_entity_poly.entity_id
_entity_poly.type
_entity_poly.pdbx_seq_one_letter_code
_entity_poly.pdbx_strand_id
1 'polypeptide(L)'
;MTAALPIVTVGLLFSTTGAYAALGREGLAGAQLAIAALNASGTLPFRIQAEHRDPHGITERYAGLATEIVALGARHIVGCTTSWSRKEVIPVLEKHDATLWYPCPYEGFECNEQVVYLGACPNQHILPLLQHILPRFGSNGYLVGSNYIWGWETNRIARDIIEQSGGSVAGERYAPLGDADLGHILRDIRQKRPDFVLNTLIGPSSYSFLEAYHALGNADPDFSMEKRPVVSCNLAEGEAALLGHKAAGLYTIAPYFQALPTSANQHFLGQLDTTSQPVSAFFAQAYSAVQLLVAGLVAAETEDGKSVLASLNQATPSTPLGPLQILAANNHAVLTPHIARVTASGALAIIEQRDEPIAPDPYLAHTSLVVPAADRVRAGSNLRVVK
;
A
#
# COMPACT_ATOMS: atom_id res chain seq x y z
N MET A 1 -8.25 45.55 -8.35
CA MET A 1 -7.46 44.43 -8.95
C MET A 1 -7.11 43.54 -7.78
N THR A 2 -7.69 42.34 -7.69
CA THR A 2 -7.24 41.32 -6.73
C THR A 2 -5.81 40.91 -7.13
N ALA A 3 -4.84 41.04 -6.22
CA ALA A 3 -3.50 40.56 -6.44
C ALA A 3 -3.56 39.06 -6.81
N ALA A 4 -2.74 38.66 -7.78
CA ALA A 4 -2.61 37.23 -8.10
C ALA A 4 -2.09 36.48 -6.86
N LEU A 5 -2.67 35.31 -6.55
CA LEU A 5 -2.18 34.48 -5.45
C LEU A 5 -0.75 34.01 -5.73
N PRO A 6 0.10 33.90 -4.71
CA PRO A 6 1.40 33.28 -4.84
C PRO A 6 1.26 31.82 -5.33
N ILE A 7 2.26 31.31 -6.03
CA ILE A 7 2.29 29.95 -6.56
C ILE A 7 3.20 29.10 -5.67
N VAL A 8 2.67 27.95 -5.22
CA VAL A 8 3.44 26.88 -4.57
C VAL A 8 3.58 25.75 -5.59
N THR A 9 4.82 25.39 -5.94
CA THR A 9 5.11 24.30 -6.88
C THR A 9 5.22 22.98 -6.14
N VAL A 10 4.43 21.98 -6.55
CA VAL A 10 4.45 20.62 -5.99
C VAL A 10 4.84 19.64 -7.09
N GLY A 11 5.90 18.85 -6.84
CA GLY A 11 6.30 17.78 -7.73
C GLY A 11 5.38 16.57 -7.64
N LEU A 12 5.06 15.97 -8.78
CA LEU A 12 4.39 14.69 -8.88
C LEU A 12 5.31 13.70 -9.61
N LEU A 13 5.83 12.70 -8.91
CA LEU A 13 6.82 11.78 -9.45
C LEU A 13 6.29 10.35 -9.48
N PHE A 14 5.53 9.99 -10.52
CA PHE A 14 4.86 8.72 -10.69
C PHE A 14 5.15 8.10 -12.05
N SER A 15 5.47 6.79 -12.09
CA SER A 15 5.58 6.04 -13.34
C SER A 15 4.20 5.60 -13.82
N THR A 16 3.81 6.06 -15.02
CA THR A 16 2.53 5.68 -15.65
C THR A 16 2.68 4.54 -16.65
N THR A 17 3.91 4.05 -16.84
CA THR A 17 4.26 2.91 -17.69
C THR A 17 5.21 1.96 -16.93
N GLY A 18 5.49 0.77 -17.49
CA GLY A 18 6.33 -0.25 -16.86
C GLY A 18 5.59 -1.14 -15.86
N ALA A 19 6.34 -1.90 -15.06
CA ALA A 19 5.80 -2.96 -14.19
C ALA A 19 4.84 -2.45 -13.10
N TYR A 20 4.95 -1.19 -12.69
CA TYR A 20 4.09 -0.57 -11.64
C TYR A 20 3.11 0.45 -12.22
N ALA A 21 2.87 0.42 -13.51
CA ALA A 21 2.07 1.43 -14.20
C ALA A 21 0.65 1.59 -13.64
N ALA A 22 0.02 0.51 -13.22
CA ALA A 22 -1.31 0.57 -12.60
C ALA A 22 -1.28 1.43 -11.33
N LEU A 23 -0.39 1.10 -10.41
CA LEU A 23 -0.25 1.80 -9.13
C LEU A 23 0.18 3.28 -9.32
N GLY A 24 1.10 3.51 -10.25
CA GLY A 24 1.57 4.87 -10.56
C GLY A 24 0.50 5.77 -11.17
N ARG A 25 -0.33 5.24 -12.07
CA ARG A 25 -1.48 6.00 -12.63
C ARG A 25 -2.51 6.34 -11.57
N GLU A 26 -2.83 5.40 -10.69
CA GLU A 26 -3.78 5.63 -9.59
C GLU A 26 -3.26 6.69 -8.60
N GLY A 27 -1.98 6.59 -8.19
CA GLY A 27 -1.36 7.58 -7.32
C GLY A 27 -1.31 8.98 -7.96
N LEU A 28 -0.94 9.07 -9.24
CA LEU A 28 -0.95 10.33 -9.98
C LEU A 28 -2.35 10.94 -10.06
N ALA A 29 -3.35 10.14 -10.39
CA ALA A 29 -4.74 10.60 -10.49
C ALA A 29 -5.26 11.11 -9.15
N GLY A 30 -4.97 10.40 -8.05
CA GLY A 30 -5.35 10.83 -6.70
C GLY A 30 -4.71 12.17 -6.31
N ALA A 31 -3.41 12.34 -6.55
CA ALA A 31 -2.70 13.58 -6.28
C ALA A 31 -3.22 14.75 -7.13
N GLN A 32 -3.43 14.53 -8.42
CA GLN A 32 -3.97 15.55 -9.33
C GLN A 32 -5.39 15.99 -8.95
N LEU A 33 -6.23 15.04 -8.56
CA LEU A 33 -7.59 15.35 -8.11
C LEU A 33 -7.57 16.20 -6.84
N ALA A 34 -6.74 15.86 -5.86
CA ALA A 34 -6.61 16.63 -4.62
C ALA A 34 -6.16 18.07 -4.91
N ILE A 35 -5.17 18.26 -5.77
CA ILE A 35 -4.70 19.58 -6.20
C ILE A 35 -5.81 20.37 -6.90
N ALA A 36 -6.55 19.74 -7.80
CA ALA A 36 -7.64 20.38 -8.51
C ALA A 36 -8.76 20.82 -7.55
N ALA A 37 -9.18 19.94 -6.62
CA ALA A 37 -10.21 20.24 -5.63
C ALA A 37 -9.79 21.37 -4.68
N LEU A 38 -8.56 21.35 -4.20
CA LEU A 38 -8.01 22.39 -3.30
C LEU A 38 -7.91 23.75 -4.01
N ASN A 39 -7.41 23.79 -5.25
CA ASN A 39 -7.38 25.01 -6.04
C ASN A 39 -8.77 25.57 -6.36
N ALA A 40 -9.77 24.69 -6.57
CA ALA A 40 -11.15 25.08 -6.85
C ALA A 40 -11.90 25.57 -5.61
N SER A 41 -11.46 25.21 -4.40
CA SER A 41 -12.12 25.61 -3.15
C SER A 41 -12.12 27.13 -2.91
N GLY A 42 -11.16 27.85 -3.47
CA GLY A 42 -10.98 29.29 -3.27
C GLY A 42 -10.58 29.69 -1.84
N THR A 43 -10.23 28.74 -0.97
CA THR A 43 -9.90 28.98 0.45
C THR A 43 -8.41 29.11 0.71
N LEU A 44 -7.56 28.71 -0.25
CA LEU A 44 -6.12 28.73 -0.09
C LEU A 44 -5.53 30.13 -0.25
N PRO A 45 -4.50 30.50 0.56
CA PRO A 45 -3.79 31.76 0.39
C PRO A 45 -2.77 31.73 -0.77
N PHE A 46 -2.63 30.61 -1.48
CA PHE A 46 -1.78 30.39 -2.63
C PHE A 46 -2.49 29.52 -3.67
N ARG A 47 -1.91 29.38 -4.85
CA ARG A 47 -2.32 28.43 -5.88
C ARG A 47 -1.26 27.33 -6.00
N ILE A 48 -1.70 26.07 -6.05
CA ILE A 48 -0.81 24.92 -6.24
C ILE A 48 -0.59 24.72 -7.75
N GLN A 49 0.68 24.67 -8.14
CA GLN A 49 1.12 24.27 -9.49
C GLN A 49 1.73 22.87 -9.42
N ALA A 50 1.15 21.91 -10.12
CA ALA A 50 1.68 20.55 -10.19
C ALA A 50 2.70 20.42 -11.33
N GLU A 51 3.89 19.88 -11.01
CA GLU A 51 4.93 19.54 -11.98
C GLU A 51 5.10 18.02 -12.03
N HIS A 52 4.49 17.38 -13.03
CA HIS A 52 4.58 15.93 -13.20
C HIS A 52 5.81 15.53 -14.02
N ARG A 53 6.51 14.49 -13.53
CA ARG A 53 7.57 13.79 -14.27
C ARG A 53 7.30 12.28 -14.22
N ASP A 54 7.43 11.63 -15.38
CA ASP A 54 7.25 10.19 -15.54
C ASP A 54 8.58 9.47 -15.74
N PRO A 55 9.03 8.66 -14.76
CA PRO A 55 10.23 7.84 -14.91
C PRO A 55 10.05 6.64 -15.86
N HIS A 56 8.84 6.35 -16.32
CA HIS A 56 8.51 5.23 -17.21
C HIS A 56 8.90 3.84 -16.67
N GLY A 57 8.81 3.65 -15.34
CA GLY A 57 9.18 2.39 -14.69
C GLY A 57 10.69 2.14 -14.60
N ILE A 58 11.52 3.11 -14.96
CA ILE A 58 12.99 3.02 -14.96
C ILE A 58 13.51 3.66 -13.68
N THR A 59 14.08 2.85 -12.77
CA THR A 59 14.54 3.29 -11.45
C THR A 59 15.59 4.38 -11.53
N GLU A 60 16.56 4.26 -12.44
CA GLU A 60 17.69 5.18 -12.59
C GLU A 60 17.28 6.60 -13.03
N ARG A 61 16.06 6.76 -13.54
CA ARG A 61 15.56 8.08 -13.95
C ARG A 61 15.01 8.92 -12.80
N TYR A 62 14.65 8.30 -11.66
CA TYR A 62 13.98 9.00 -10.56
C TYR A 62 14.81 10.12 -9.97
N ALA A 63 16.10 9.92 -9.70
CA ALA A 63 17.00 10.94 -9.16
C ALA A 63 17.13 12.15 -10.10
N GLY A 64 17.32 11.90 -11.40
CA GLY A 64 17.41 12.98 -12.40
C GLY A 64 16.13 13.80 -12.50
N LEU A 65 14.97 13.12 -12.56
CA LEU A 65 13.67 13.78 -12.66
C LEU A 65 13.27 14.52 -11.36
N ALA A 66 13.64 13.98 -10.18
CA ALA A 66 13.49 14.70 -8.92
C ALA A 66 14.33 15.99 -8.91
N THR A 67 15.55 15.95 -9.45
CA THR A 67 16.41 17.13 -9.58
C THR A 67 15.78 18.19 -10.51
N GLU A 68 15.17 17.77 -11.62
CA GLU A 68 14.43 18.68 -12.51
C GLU A 68 13.26 19.34 -11.79
N ILE A 69 12.47 18.57 -11.03
CA ILE A 69 11.32 19.07 -10.24
C ILE A 69 11.79 20.13 -9.24
N VAL A 70 12.86 19.86 -8.51
CA VAL A 70 13.43 20.80 -7.54
C VAL A 70 13.98 22.06 -8.21
N ALA A 71 14.57 21.92 -9.39
CA ALA A 71 15.06 23.07 -10.17
C ALA A 71 13.94 24.01 -10.64
N LEU A 72 12.69 23.51 -10.74
CA LEU A 72 11.50 24.32 -11.01
C LEU A 72 10.95 25.04 -9.75
N GLY A 73 11.63 24.91 -8.62
CA GLY A 73 11.27 25.55 -7.35
C GLY A 73 10.43 24.69 -6.39
N ALA A 74 10.13 23.44 -6.74
CA ALA A 74 9.39 22.56 -5.85
C ALA A 74 10.21 22.19 -4.61
N ARG A 75 9.63 22.37 -3.41
CA ARG A 75 10.17 21.92 -2.13
C ARG A 75 9.54 20.63 -1.66
N HIS A 76 8.40 20.25 -2.22
CA HIS A 76 7.65 19.05 -1.89
C HIS A 76 7.37 18.23 -3.13
N ILE A 77 7.60 16.92 -3.03
CA ILE A 77 7.33 15.94 -4.08
C ILE A 77 6.36 14.90 -3.50
N VAL A 78 5.26 14.65 -4.18
CA VAL A 78 4.36 13.51 -3.88
C VAL A 78 4.65 12.43 -4.90
N GLY A 79 4.94 11.21 -4.44
CA GLY A 79 5.20 10.15 -5.40
C GLY A 79 6.14 9.07 -4.95
N CYS A 80 6.81 8.50 -5.93
CA CYS A 80 7.50 7.23 -5.91
C CYS A 80 6.54 6.06 -5.63
N THR A 81 6.73 4.96 -6.32
CA THR A 81 5.85 3.79 -6.16
C THR A 81 6.57 2.64 -5.47
N THR A 82 7.87 2.51 -5.70
CA THR A 82 8.66 1.40 -5.19
C THR A 82 9.70 1.86 -4.18
N SER A 83 10.18 0.93 -3.37
CA SER A 83 11.26 1.19 -2.43
C SER A 83 12.56 1.61 -3.14
N TRP A 84 12.84 1.04 -4.31
CA TRP A 84 13.98 1.49 -5.11
C TRP A 84 13.84 2.95 -5.56
N SER A 85 12.68 3.31 -6.12
CA SER A 85 12.45 4.69 -6.57
C SER A 85 12.54 5.70 -5.41
N ARG A 86 12.05 5.33 -4.21
CA ARG A 86 12.19 6.17 -3.02
C ARG A 86 13.67 6.36 -2.64
N LYS A 87 14.44 5.26 -2.60
CA LYS A 87 15.87 5.29 -2.24
C LYS A 87 16.71 6.10 -3.23
N GLU A 88 16.38 6.06 -4.53
CA GLU A 88 17.06 6.88 -5.55
C GLU A 88 16.81 8.38 -5.37
N VAL A 89 15.65 8.77 -4.82
CA VAL A 89 15.27 10.17 -4.67
C VAL A 89 15.84 10.78 -3.38
N ILE A 90 16.02 10.00 -2.31
CA ILE A 90 16.47 10.50 -1.00
C ILE A 90 17.75 11.37 -1.08
N PRO A 91 18.82 10.99 -1.77
CA PRO A 91 20.02 11.84 -1.87
C PRO A 91 19.78 13.20 -2.54
N VAL A 92 18.81 13.26 -3.46
CA VAL A 92 18.41 14.52 -4.11
C VAL A 92 17.65 15.40 -3.11
N LEU A 93 16.75 14.81 -2.32
CA LEU A 93 15.99 15.53 -1.31
C LEU A 93 16.91 16.14 -0.25
N GLU A 94 17.85 15.34 0.28
CA GLU A 94 18.83 15.78 1.28
C GLU A 94 19.70 16.93 0.76
N LYS A 95 20.16 16.81 -0.48
CA LYS A 95 21.01 17.84 -1.12
C LYS A 95 20.28 19.17 -1.31
N HIS A 96 18.96 19.14 -1.56
CA HIS A 96 18.18 20.32 -1.94
C HIS A 96 17.19 20.76 -0.87
N ASP A 97 17.22 20.15 0.30
CA ASP A 97 16.29 20.39 1.42
C ASP A 97 14.83 20.35 0.96
N ALA A 98 14.50 19.27 0.21
CA ALA A 98 13.16 19.00 -0.28
C ALA A 98 12.55 17.80 0.44
N THR A 99 11.22 17.68 0.45
CA THR A 99 10.49 16.63 1.17
C THR A 99 9.71 15.74 0.22
N LEU A 100 9.85 14.42 0.36
CA LEU A 100 9.03 13.42 -0.33
C LEU A 100 7.83 13.02 0.54
N TRP A 101 6.64 13.05 -0.03
CA TRP A 101 5.41 12.49 0.54
C TRP A 101 5.15 11.15 -0.15
N TYR A 102 5.55 10.06 0.52
CA TYR A 102 5.56 8.71 -0.04
C TYR A 102 4.28 7.95 0.32
N PRO A 103 3.35 7.70 -0.66
CA PRO A 103 2.02 7.17 -0.37
C PRO A 103 1.90 5.64 -0.41
N CYS A 104 3.00 4.90 -0.63
CA CYS A 104 2.95 3.45 -0.85
C CYS A 104 3.38 2.66 0.39
N PRO A 105 2.84 1.43 0.60
CA PRO A 105 3.38 0.54 1.61
C PRO A 105 4.84 0.19 1.31
N TYR A 106 5.61 -0.12 2.36
CA TYR A 106 7.02 -0.42 2.19
C TYR A 106 7.53 -1.43 3.25
N GLU A 107 8.73 -1.94 3.02
CA GLU A 107 9.34 -3.04 3.78
C GLU A 107 9.83 -2.66 5.18
N GLY A 108 9.77 -1.41 5.59
CA GLY A 108 10.35 -0.95 6.86
C GLY A 108 11.86 -0.68 6.77
N PHE A 109 12.50 -0.67 7.94
CA PHE A 109 13.96 -0.51 8.13
C PHE A 109 14.55 0.77 7.53
N GLU A 110 13.72 1.81 7.47
CA GLU A 110 14.10 3.12 6.98
C GLU A 110 13.32 4.20 7.71
N CYS A 111 14.02 5.25 8.14
CA CYS A 111 13.48 6.54 8.56
C CYS A 111 14.41 7.62 7.99
N ASN A 112 13.86 8.57 7.27
CA ASN A 112 14.61 9.69 6.70
C ASN A 112 13.88 11.00 7.02
N GLU A 113 14.62 12.03 7.40
CA GLU A 113 14.05 13.33 7.76
C GLU A 113 13.35 14.03 6.60
N GLN A 114 13.75 13.72 5.37
CA GLN A 114 13.20 14.29 4.14
C GLN A 114 12.05 13.45 3.55
N VAL A 115 11.60 12.39 4.24
CA VAL A 115 10.52 11.53 3.74
C VAL A 115 9.39 11.44 4.75
N VAL A 116 8.16 11.70 4.30
CA VAL A 116 6.91 11.43 5.03
C VAL A 116 6.34 10.13 4.52
N TYR A 117 6.30 9.13 5.36
CA TYR A 117 5.82 7.78 5.02
C TYR A 117 4.32 7.67 5.31
N LEU A 118 3.50 7.78 4.26
CA LEU A 118 2.04 7.65 4.36
C LEU A 118 1.56 6.22 4.13
N GLY A 119 2.40 5.39 3.49
CA GLY A 119 2.10 3.97 3.32
C GLY A 119 2.41 3.15 4.56
N ALA A 120 1.73 2.01 4.69
CA ALA A 120 1.89 1.11 5.81
C ALA A 120 3.31 0.53 5.89
N CYS A 121 3.89 0.46 7.09
CA CYS A 121 5.11 -0.29 7.38
C CYS A 121 4.77 -1.68 7.95
N PRO A 122 5.74 -2.58 8.17
CA PRO A 122 5.48 -4.01 8.42
C PRO A 122 4.52 -4.32 9.56
N ASN A 123 4.57 -3.60 10.68
CA ASN A 123 3.63 -3.81 11.77
C ASN A 123 2.21 -3.33 11.47
N GLN A 124 2.02 -2.59 10.36
CA GLN A 124 0.73 -2.10 9.89
C GLN A 124 0.20 -2.88 8.68
N HIS A 125 0.98 -3.79 8.06
CA HIS A 125 0.49 -4.61 6.95
C HIS A 125 0.76 -6.11 7.15
N ILE A 126 1.98 -6.60 7.05
CA ILE A 126 2.24 -8.04 7.03
C ILE A 126 1.90 -8.73 8.36
N LEU A 127 2.20 -8.09 9.49
CA LEU A 127 1.91 -8.66 10.80
C LEU A 127 0.40 -8.82 11.03
N PRO A 128 -0.45 -7.78 10.92
CA PRO A 128 -1.89 -7.94 11.12
C PRO A 128 -2.54 -8.86 10.07
N LEU A 129 -1.99 -8.94 8.85
CA LEU A 129 -2.45 -9.92 7.87
C LEU A 129 -2.17 -11.35 8.34
N LEU A 130 -0.96 -11.67 8.80
CA LEU A 130 -0.61 -12.99 9.30
C LEU A 130 -1.31 -13.33 10.63
N GLN A 131 -1.58 -12.34 11.48
CA GLN A 131 -2.44 -12.51 12.67
C GLN A 131 -3.86 -12.99 12.29
N HIS A 132 -4.37 -12.56 11.13
CA HIS A 132 -5.65 -13.05 10.61
C HIS A 132 -5.54 -14.45 9.98
N ILE A 133 -4.48 -14.72 9.24
CA ILE A 133 -4.34 -15.92 8.40
C ILE A 133 -3.90 -17.15 9.21
N LEU A 134 -2.86 -17.05 10.05
CA LEU A 134 -2.28 -18.22 10.71
C LEU A 134 -3.28 -19.00 11.56
N PRO A 135 -4.16 -18.37 12.37
CA PRO A 135 -5.14 -19.10 13.18
C PRO A 135 -6.23 -19.78 12.35
N ARG A 136 -6.49 -19.31 11.12
CA ARG A 136 -7.62 -19.78 10.29
C ARG A 136 -7.24 -20.88 9.31
N PHE A 137 -6.05 -20.80 8.73
CA PHE A 137 -5.66 -21.69 7.62
C PHE A 137 -4.52 -22.63 8.00
N GLY A 138 -3.75 -22.31 9.03
CA GLY A 138 -2.56 -23.05 9.42
C GLY A 138 -1.30 -22.20 9.29
N SER A 139 -0.18 -22.76 9.72
CA SER A 139 1.08 -22.00 9.89
C SER A 139 2.23 -22.50 9.00
N ASN A 140 1.95 -23.33 7.97
CA ASN A 140 2.93 -23.73 6.98
C ASN A 140 2.77 -22.87 5.72
N GLY A 141 3.50 -21.76 5.63
CA GLY A 141 3.40 -20.78 4.55
C GLY A 141 4.33 -21.09 3.36
N TYR A 142 3.97 -20.59 2.17
CA TYR A 142 4.84 -20.50 1.01
C TYR A 142 4.97 -19.03 0.58
N LEU A 143 6.19 -18.54 0.36
CA LEU A 143 6.46 -17.14 0.11
C LEU A 143 6.90 -16.96 -1.35
N VAL A 144 6.19 -16.10 -2.08
CA VAL A 144 6.52 -15.74 -3.47
C VAL A 144 6.69 -14.24 -3.56
N GLY A 145 7.79 -13.75 -4.11
CA GLY A 145 8.07 -12.33 -4.18
C GLY A 145 8.77 -11.89 -5.46
N SER A 146 8.66 -10.62 -5.77
CA SER A 146 9.50 -9.98 -6.78
C SER A 146 10.95 -9.91 -6.31
N ASN A 147 11.88 -10.13 -7.22
CA ASN A 147 13.31 -10.18 -6.93
C ASN A 147 13.89 -8.79 -6.72
N TYR A 148 13.46 -8.10 -5.67
CA TYR A 148 13.98 -6.80 -5.21
C TYR A 148 13.62 -6.57 -3.73
N ILE A 149 14.10 -5.47 -3.15
CA ILE A 149 14.11 -5.22 -1.71
C ILE A 149 12.73 -5.37 -1.04
N TRP A 150 11.65 -4.90 -1.65
CA TRP A 150 10.28 -5.09 -1.13
C TRP A 150 9.94 -6.57 -0.93
N GLY A 151 10.15 -7.39 -1.98
CA GLY A 151 9.87 -8.83 -1.94
C GLY A 151 10.75 -9.53 -0.92
N TRP A 152 12.05 -9.23 -0.90
CA TRP A 152 13.00 -9.88 0.02
C TRP A 152 12.68 -9.59 1.48
N GLU A 153 12.55 -8.31 1.84
CA GLU A 153 12.36 -7.91 3.23
C GLU A 153 10.96 -8.24 3.74
N THR A 154 9.91 -8.07 2.93
CA THR A 154 8.56 -8.45 3.34
C THR A 154 8.45 -9.95 3.58
N ASN A 155 9.04 -10.78 2.70
CA ASN A 155 9.08 -12.23 2.88
C ASN A 155 9.94 -12.63 4.07
N ARG A 156 11.09 -11.97 4.31
CA ARG A 156 11.92 -12.21 5.50
C ARG A 156 11.12 -11.96 6.78
N ILE A 157 10.42 -10.84 6.88
CA ILE A 157 9.58 -10.52 8.05
C ILE A 157 8.44 -11.53 8.18
N ALA A 158 7.81 -11.92 7.08
CA ALA A 158 6.76 -12.95 7.10
C ALA A 158 7.29 -14.28 7.63
N ARG A 159 8.48 -14.71 7.20
CA ARG A 159 9.15 -15.90 7.72
C ARG A 159 9.41 -15.79 9.21
N ASP A 160 9.97 -14.65 9.67
CA ASP A 160 10.23 -14.44 11.10
C ASP A 160 8.93 -14.52 11.92
N ILE A 161 7.82 -13.94 11.43
CA ILE A 161 6.50 -14.03 12.08
C ILE A 161 6.02 -15.49 12.14
N ILE A 162 6.08 -16.21 11.02
CA ILE A 162 5.63 -17.60 10.91
C ILE A 162 6.42 -18.50 11.87
N GLU A 163 7.75 -18.42 11.83
CA GLU A 163 8.64 -19.28 12.63
C GLU A 163 8.55 -18.98 14.13
N GLN A 164 8.53 -17.69 14.53
CA GLN A 164 8.33 -17.31 15.93
C GLN A 164 6.94 -17.68 16.46
N SER A 165 5.97 -17.86 15.58
CA SER A 165 4.61 -18.33 15.92
C SER A 165 4.51 -19.86 15.92
N GLY A 166 5.63 -20.59 15.81
CA GLY A 166 5.68 -22.05 15.81
C GLY A 166 5.27 -22.69 14.47
N GLY A 167 5.23 -21.91 13.39
CA GLY A 167 4.98 -22.39 12.03
C GLY A 167 6.25 -22.75 11.26
N SER A 168 6.09 -22.93 9.95
CA SER A 168 7.18 -23.25 9.03
C SER A 168 6.98 -22.62 7.67
N VAL A 169 8.06 -22.40 6.93
CA VAL A 169 8.03 -21.95 5.54
C VAL A 169 8.36 -23.12 4.61
N ALA A 170 7.35 -23.62 3.91
CA ALA A 170 7.49 -24.74 2.97
C ALA A 170 8.40 -24.41 1.79
N GLY A 171 8.44 -23.15 1.40
CA GLY A 171 9.31 -22.66 0.34
C GLY A 171 9.26 -21.17 0.17
N GLU A 172 10.32 -20.65 -0.45
CA GLU A 172 10.47 -19.23 -0.75
C GLU A 172 11.08 -19.08 -2.14
N ARG A 173 10.44 -18.30 -3.01
CA ARG A 173 10.87 -18.11 -4.40
C ARG A 173 10.69 -16.66 -4.83
N TYR A 174 11.58 -16.23 -5.69
CA TYR A 174 11.59 -14.89 -6.25
C TYR A 174 11.59 -14.93 -7.76
N ALA A 175 10.84 -14.01 -8.39
CA ALA A 175 10.80 -13.82 -9.83
C ALA A 175 11.27 -12.41 -10.20
N PRO A 176 11.97 -12.21 -11.31
CA PRO A 176 12.26 -10.89 -11.85
C PRO A 176 10.97 -10.07 -12.03
N LEU A 177 11.09 -8.74 -11.90
CA LEU A 177 9.96 -7.84 -12.15
C LEU A 177 9.45 -7.99 -13.58
N GLY A 178 8.15 -8.25 -13.74
CA GLY A 178 7.53 -8.43 -15.06
C GLY A 178 7.65 -9.85 -15.66
N ASP A 179 8.36 -10.76 -14.99
CA ASP A 179 8.43 -12.15 -15.44
C ASP A 179 7.08 -12.85 -15.27
N ALA A 180 6.64 -13.53 -16.34
CA ALA A 180 5.38 -14.29 -16.38
C ALA A 180 5.60 -15.81 -16.36
N ASP A 181 6.85 -16.32 -16.50
CA ASP A 181 7.14 -17.75 -16.44
C ASP A 181 7.29 -18.24 -15.00
N LEU A 182 6.17 -18.43 -14.34
CA LEU A 182 6.07 -18.85 -12.95
C LEU A 182 5.71 -20.33 -12.79
N GLY A 183 5.72 -21.11 -13.86
CA GLY A 183 5.32 -22.51 -13.85
C GLY A 183 6.14 -23.38 -12.89
N HIS A 184 7.41 -23.08 -12.72
CA HIS A 184 8.28 -23.77 -11.75
C HIS A 184 7.88 -23.50 -10.29
N ILE A 185 7.41 -22.30 -9.98
CA ILE A 185 6.90 -21.93 -8.66
C ILE A 185 5.61 -22.68 -8.34
N LEU A 186 4.68 -22.73 -9.29
CA LEU A 186 3.42 -23.47 -9.14
C LEU A 186 3.64 -24.98 -8.93
N ARG A 187 4.61 -25.58 -9.62
CA ARG A 187 4.97 -26.99 -9.40
C ARG A 187 5.53 -27.23 -7.99
N ASP A 188 6.39 -26.34 -7.50
CA ASP A 188 6.94 -26.41 -6.12
C ASP A 188 5.82 -26.28 -5.07
N ILE A 189 4.91 -25.31 -5.23
CA ILE A 189 3.73 -25.13 -4.36
C ILE A 189 2.87 -26.39 -4.36
N ARG A 190 2.58 -26.98 -5.54
CA ARG A 190 1.79 -28.20 -5.66
C ARG A 190 2.42 -29.38 -4.93
N GLN A 191 3.74 -29.50 -5.00
CA GLN A 191 4.48 -30.57 -4.32
C GLN A 191 4.49 -30.39 -2.80
N LYS A 192 4.68 -29.16 -2.31
CA LYS A 192 4.87 -28.84 -0.91
C LYS A 192 3.57 -28.67 -0.11
N ARG A 193 2.46 -28.37 -0.80
CA ARG A 193 1.10 -28.26 -0.23
C ARG A 193 1.06 -27.34 1.02
N PRO A 194 1.49 -26.06 0.92
CA PRO A 194 1.46 -25.13 2.05
C PRO A 194 0.01 -24.85 2.48
N ASP A 195 -0.20 -24.33 3.68
CA ASP A 195 -1.52 -23.93 4.18
C ASP A 195 -2.02 -22.65 3.49
N PHE A 196 -1.11 -21.75 3.13
CA PHE A 196 -1.38 -20.51 2.42
C PHE A 196 -0.16 -20.07 1.58
N VAL A 197 -0.36 -19.16 0.64
CA VAL A 197 0.72 -18.56 -0.16
C VAL A 197 0.73 -17.04 0.04
N LEU A 198 1.84 -16.48 0.53
CA LEU A 198 2.05 -15.04 0.53
C LEU A 198 2.58 -14.61 -0.82
N ASN A 199 1.87 -13.70 -1.47
CA ASN A 199 2.23 -13.12 -2.76
C ASN A 199 2.67 -11.66 -2.58
N THR A 200 3.97 -11.41 -2.67
CA THR A 200 4.61 -10.08 -2.72
C THR A 200 5.16 -9.74 -4.10
N LEU A 201 4.70 -10.46 -5.14
CA LEU A 201 4.93 -10.09 -6.54
C LEU A 201 4.21 -8.78 -6.87
N ILE A 202 4.72 -8.06 -7.88
CA ILE A 202 4.16 -6.78 -8.31
C ILE A 202 3.79 -6.83 -9.80
N GLY A 203 2.64 -6.21 -10.12
CA GLY A 203 2.18 -5.98 -11.48
C GLY A 203 2.02 -7.26 -12.29
N PRO A 204 2.51 -7.32 -13.54
CA PRO A 204 2.30 -8.45 -14.45
C PRO A 204 2.72 -9.80 -13.87
N SER A 205 3.81 -9.88 -13.08
CA SER A 205 4.22 -11.12 -12.40
C SER A 205 3.17 -11.59 -11.41
N SER A 206 2.59 -10.68 -10.60
CA SER A 206 1.51 -11.00 -9.68
C SER A 206 0.26 -11.49 -10.43
N TYR A 207 -0.09 -10.83 -11.53
CA TYR A 207 -1.28 -11.20 -12.32
C TYR A 207 -1.13 -12.59 -12.94
N SER A 208 0.02 -12.86 -13.56
CA SER A 208 0.33 -14.18 -14.13
C SER A 208 0.34 -15.28 -13.07
N PHE A 209 0.87 -14.98 -11.86
CA PHE A 209 0.84 -15.91 -10.74
C PHE A 209 -0.59 -16.24 -10.30
N LEU A 210 -1.42 -15.23 -10.11
CA LEU A 210 -2.81 -15.40 -9.65
C LEU A 210 -3.67 -16.14 -10.68
N GLU A 211 -3.50 -15.86 -11.97
CA GLU A 211 -4.16 -16.61 -13.04
C GLU A 211 -3.75 -18.09 -13.04
N ALA A 212 -2.45 -18.36 -12.91
CA ALA A 212 -1.93 -19.73 -12.89
C ALA A 212 -2.35 -20.47 -11.59
N TYR A 213 -2.39 -19.77 -10.45
CA TYR A 213 -2.87 -20.36 -9.19
C TYR A 213 -4.37 -20.67 -9.23
N HIS A 214 -5.17 -19.78 -9.82
CA HIS A 214 -6.59 -20.02 -10.07
C HIS A 214 -6.80 -21.26 -10.96
N ALA A 215 -6.03 -21.39 -12.04
CA ALA A 215 -6.08 -22.57 -12.91
C ALA A 215 -5.67 -23.86 -12.17
N LEU A 216 -4.68 -23.78 -11.25
CA LEU A 216 -4.30 -24.90 -10.38
C LEU A 216 -5.46 -25.31 -9.46
N GLY A 217 -6.15 -24.34 -8.84
CA GLY A 217 -7.31 -24.60 -7.96
C GLY A 217 -8.50 -25.21 -8.70
N ASN A 218 -8.71 -24.87 -9.97
CA ASN A 218 -9.74 -25.50 -10.83
C ASN A 218 -9.37 -26.94 -11.19
N ALA A 219 -8.10 -27.24 -11.37
CA ALA A 219 -7.62 -28.59 -11.70
C ALA A 219 -7.49 -29.48 -10.46
N ASP A 220 -7.18 -28.92 -9.30
CA ASP A 220 -7.02 -29.61 -8.03
C ASP A 220 -7.70 -28.77 -6.92
N PRO A 221 -8.93 -29.15 -6.48
CA PRO A 221 -9.68 -28.40 -5.48
C PRO A 221 -9.00 -28.24 -4.12
N ASP A 222 -7.93 -28.97 -3.85
CA ASP A 222 -7.13 -28.77 -2.65
C ASP A 222 -6.32 -27.45 -2.69
N PHE A 223 -6.16 -26.86 -3.87
CA PHE A 223 -5.53 -25.58 -4.09
C PHE A 223 -6.54 -24.46 -4.34
N SER A 224 -7.81 -24.67 -4.01
CA SER A 224 -8.79 -23.59 -4.05
C SER A 224 -8.43 -22.50 -3.03
N MET A 225 -8.79 -21.24 -3.33
CA MET A 225 -8.57 -20.09 -2.43
C MET A 225 -9.30 -20.22 -1.08
N GLU A 226 -10.31 -21.10 -0.98
CA GLU A 226 -11.01 -21.42 0.28
C GLU A 226 -10.18 -22.30 1.19
N LYS A 227 -9.37 -23.20 0.64
CA LYS A 227 -8.56 -24.15 1.40
C LYS A 227 -7.13 -23.67 1.61
N ARG A 228 -6.53 -23.08 0.58
CA ARG A 228 -5.15 -22.59 0.55
C ARG A 228 -5.12 -21.20 -0.08
N PRO A 229 -5.49 -20.17 0.70
CA PRO A 229 -5.60 -18.84 0.14
C PRO A 229 -4.25 -18.29 -0.31
N VAL A 230 -4.29 -17.49 -1.37
CA VAL A 230 -3.24 -16.52 -1.64
C VAL A 230 -3.56 -15.28 -0.80
N VAL A 231 -2.53 -14.72 -0.16
CA VAL A 231 -2.62 -13.52 0.66
C VAL A 231 -1.62 -12.46 0.16
N SER A 232 -1.98 -11.19 0.22
CA SER A 232 -1.16 -10.09 -0.27
C SER A 232 -1.25 -8.88 0.67
N CYS A 233 -0.21 -8.07 0.73
CA CYS A 233 -0.23 -6.79 1.43
C CYS A 233 -0.09 -5.58 0.48
N ASN A 234 -0.31 -5.80 -0.81
CA ASN A 234 -0.20 -4.76 -1.84
C ASN A 234 -1.25 -4.86 -2.96
N LEU A 235 -2.07 -5.91 -3.04
CA LEU A 235 -3.12 -6.00 -4.06
C LEU A 235 -4.29 -5.08 -3.70
N ALA A 236 -4.64 -4.20 -4.61
CA ALA A 236 -5.67 -3.18 -4.46
C ALA A 236 -6.84 -3.34 -5.45
N GLU A 237 -7.83 -2.46 -5.36
CA GLU A 237 -9.08 -2.53 -6.13
C GLU A 237 -8.89 -2.59 -7.64
N GLY A 238 -8.00 -1.76 -8.20
CA GLY A 238 -7.73 -1.73 -9.64
C GLY A 238 -7.18 -3.06 -10.15
N GLU A 239 -6.28 -3.68 -9.41
CA GLU A 239 -5.71 -4.98 -9.75
C GLU A 239 -6.73 -6.11 -9.55
N ALA A 240 -7.51 -6.07 -8.46
CA ALA A 240 -8.56 -7.04 -8.21
C ALA A 240 -9.65 -7.00 -9.30
N ALA A 241 -10.05 -5.81 -9.74
CA ALA A 241 -11.00 -5.62 -10.84
C ALA A 241 -10.45 -6.13 -12.18
N LEU A 242 -9.16 -5.91 -12.47
CA LEU A 242 -8.49 -6.42 -13.67
C LEU A 242 -8.49 -7.96 -13.71
N LEU A 243 -8.23 -8.60 -12.58
CA LEU A 243 -8.18 -10.06 -12.45
C LEU A 243 -9.57 -10.71 -12.38
N GLY A 244 -10.56 -9.97 -11.87
CA GLY A 244 -11.94 -10.45 -11.72
C GLY A 244 -12.00 -11.73 -10.89
N HIS A 245 -12.74 -12.72 -11.37
CA HIS A 245 -12.93 -14.01 -10.68
C HIS A 245 -11.63 -14.81 -10.48
N LYS A 246 -10.56 -14.53 -11.22
CA LYS A 246 -9.26 -15.22 -11.09
C LYS A 246 -8.57 -14.91 -9.77
N ALA A 247 -8.86 -13.76 -9.16
CA ALA A 247 -8.37 -13.41 -7.83
C ALA A 247 -9.40 -13.72 -6.71
N ALA A 248 -10.58 -14.24 -7.04
CA ALA A 248 -11.63 -14.50 -6.07
C ALA A 248 -11.15 -15.38 -4.91
N GLY A 249 -11.39 -14.93 -3.68
CA GLY A 249 -10.94 -15.61 -2.46
C GLY A 249 -9.60 -15.14 -1.90
N LEU A 250 -8.81 -14.36 -2.64
CA LEU A 250 -7.56 -13.76 -2.17
C LEU A 250 -7.84 -12.80 -1.00
N TYR A 251 -6.96 -12.80 0.00
CA TYR A 251 -6.98 -11.87 1.13
C TYR A 251 -5.95 -10.77 0.94
N THR A 252 -6.35 -9.53 1.19
CA THR A 252 -5.44 -8.38 1.15
C THR A 252 -5.66 -7.46 2.35
N ILE A 253 -4.66 -6.63 2.64
CA ILE A 253 -4.69 -5.67 3.73
C ILE A 253 -4.27 -4.29 3.24
N ALA A 254 -5.00 -3.26 3.64
CA ALA A 254 -4.67 -1.86 3.34
C ALA A 254 -5.32 -0.92 4.36
N PRO A 255 -4.83 0.31 4.52
CA PRO A 255 -5.47 1.32 5.37
C PRO A 255 -6.72 1.94 4.73
N TYR A 256 -6.99 1.63 3.48
CA TYR A 256 -8.14 2.11 2.74
C TYR A 256 -8.67 1.00 1.81
N PHE A 257 -9.98 0.90 1.75
CA PHE A 257 -10.73 0.20 0.71
C PHE A 257 -11.92 1.08 0.30
N GLN A 258 -12.26 1.07 -0.99
CA GLN A 258 -13.42 1.82 -1.49
C GLN A 258 -14.71 1.47 -0.73
N ALA A 259 -14.82 0.26 -0.25
CA ALA A 259 -15.96 -0.23 0.53
C ALA A 259 -16.01 0.25 2.00
N LEU A 260 -15.07 1.08 2.47
CA LEU A 260 -15.09 1.61 3.84
C LEU A 260 -16.37 2.40 4.11
N PRO A 261 -17.15 2.04 5.16
CA PRO A 261 -18.46 2.67 5.42
C PRO A 261 -18.34 3.96 6.24
N THR A 262 -17.21 4.67 6.14
CA THR A 262 -16.98 5.92 6.89
C THR A 262 -17.60 7.11 6.17
N SER A 263 -18.07 8.12 6.94
CA SER A 263 -18.61 9.36 6.37
C SER A 263 -17.56 10.11 5.54
N ALA A 264 -16.29 10.08 5.96
CA ALA A 264 -15.19 10.69 5.22
C ALA A 264 -15.01 10.05 3.83
N ASN A 265 -15.03 8.70 3.76
CA ASN A 265 -14.96 7.99 2.50
C ASN A 265 -16.19 8.22 1.62
N GLN A 266 -17.39 8.19 2.19
CA GLN A 266 -18.63 8.48 1.44
C GLN A 266 -18.63 9.89 0.84
N HIS A 267 -18.20 10.89 1.61
CA HIS A 267 -18.04 12.25 1.11
C HIS A 267 -17.03 12.33 -0.03
N PHE A 268 -15.88 11.67 0.12
CA PHE A 268 -14.85 11.60 -0.91
C PHE A 268 -15.37 10.93 -2.18
N LEU A 269 -15.97 9.75 -2.08
CA LEU A 269 -16.52 9.01 -3.23
C LEU A 269 -17.65 9.77 -3.93
N GLY A 270 -18.44 10.55 -3.18
CA GLY A 270 -19.48 11.42 -3.75
C GLY A 270 -18.95 12.52 -4.68
N GLN A 271 -17.65 12.81 -4.66
CA GLN A 271 -16.99 13.77 -5.56
C GLN A 271 -16.41 13.11 -6.82
N LEU A 272 -16.49 11.77 -6.93
CA LEU A 272 -15.86 10.99 -7.98
C LEU A 272 -16.88 10.30 -8.88
N ASP A 273 -16.53 10.16 -10.15
CA ASP A 273 -17.16 9.17 -11.02
C ASP A 273 -16.53 7.79 -10.78
N THR A 274 -17.06 7.05 -9.83
CA THR A 274 -16.59 5.70 -9.48
C THR A 274 -17.09 4.61 -10.43
N THR A 275 -17.88 4.98 -11.44
CA THR A 275 -18.45 4.02 -12.40
C THR A 275 -17.42 3.54 -13.43
N SER A 276 -16.41 4.37 -13.70
CA SER A 276 -15.39 4.10 -14.73
C SER A 276 -14.21 3.31 -14.20
N GLN A 277 -13.76 3.57 -12.97
CA GLN A 277 -12.66 2.83 -12.32
C GLN A 277 -12.83 2.81 -10.80
N PRO A 278 -12.49 1.69 -10.13
CA PRO A 278 -12.51 1.64 -8.68
C PRO A 278 -11.40 2.51 -8.09
N VAL A 279 -11.67 3.06 -6.90
CA VAL A 279 -10.71 3.87 -6.14
C VAL A 279 -9.89 2.95 -5.23
N SER A 280 -8.59 2.92 -5.47
CA SER A 280 -7.67 2.08 -4.69
C SER A 280 -7.08 2.80 -3.48
N ALA A 281 -6.41 2.01 -2.62
CA ALA A 281 -5.58 2.54 -1.55
C ALA A 281 -4.49 3.48 -2.08
N PHE A 282 -3.88 3.20 -3.24
CA PHE A 282 -2.83 4.05 -3.83
C PHE A 282 -3.38 5.42 -4.25
N PHE A 283 -4.57 5.45 -4.84
CA PHE A 283 -5.27 6.69 -5.16
C PHE A 283 -5.57 7.49 -3.89
N ALA A 284 -6.24 6.86 -2.92
CA ALA A 284 -6.68 7.52 -1.69
C ALA A 284 -5.51 8.02 -0.84
N GLN A 285 -4.41 7.29 -0.77
CA GLN A 285 -3.20 7.69 -0.04
C GLN A 285 -2.48 8.86 -0.73
N ALA A 286 -2.36 8.87 -2.06
CA ALA A 286 -1.76 9.99 -2.78
C ALA A 286 -2.64 11.24 -2.71
N TYR A 287 -3.96 11.10 -2.77
CA TYR A 287 -4.92 12.17 -2.51
C TYR A 287 -4.73 12.75 -1.09
N SER A 288 -4.65 11.88 -0.08
CA SER A 288 -4.45 12.27 1.32
C SER A 288 -3.09 12.92 1.57
N ALA A 289 -2.05 12.48 0.86
CA ALA A 289 -0.72 13.08 0.92
C ALA A 289 -0.75 14.57 0.53
N VAL A 290 -1.46 14.89 -0.55
CA VAL A 290 -1.63 16.29 -0.98
C VAL A 290 -2.45 17.09 0.03
N GLN A 291 -3.53 16.51 0.59
CA GLN A 291 -4.33 17.18 1.60
C GLN A 291 -3.52 17.52 2.85
N LEU A 292 -2.71 16.56 3.34
CA LEU A 292 -1.83 16.77 4.50
C LEU A 292 -0.75 17.82 4.18
N LEU A 293 -0.08 17.71 3.04
CA LEU A 293 0.92 18.69 2.60
C LEU A 293 0.33 20.10 2.62
N VAL A 294 -0.83 20.29 1.98
CA VAL A 294 -1.43 21.62 1.87
C VAL A 294 -1.90 22.14 3.22
N ALA A 295 -2.48 21.29 4.07
CA ALA A 295 -2.81 21.68 5.43
C ALA A 295 -1.57 22.13 6.23
N GLY A 296 -0.46 21.42 6.08
CA GLY A 296 0.82 21.80 6.69
C GLY A 296 1.38 23.11 6.13
N LEU A 297 1.33 23.32 4.81
CA LEU A 297 1.76 24.57 4.17
C LEU A 297 0.96 25.79 4.67
N VAL A 298 -0.36 25.64 4.79
CA VAL A 298 -1.24 26.70 5.29
C VAL A 298 -0.94 27.01 6.76
N ALA A 299 -0.75 25.99 7.58
CA ALA A 299 -0.51 26.16 9.01
C ALA A 299 0.91 26.69 9.33
N ALA A 300 1.91 26.30 8.53
CA ALA A 300 3.30 26.73 8.70
C ALA A 300 3.60 28.09 8.09
N GLU A 301 2.79 28.57 7.15
CA GLU A 301 3.02 29.78 6.35
C GLU A 301 4.40 29.81 5.64
N THR A 302 4.95 28.63 5.33
CA THR A 302 6.25 28.43 4.69
C THR A 302 6.27 27.10 3.94
N GLU A 303 7.21 26.97 2.97
CA GLU A 303 7.49 25.72 2.25
C GLU A 303 8.64 24.91 2.90
N ASP A 304 9.16 25.33 4.05
CA ASP A 304 10.19 24.59 4.79
C ASP A 304 9.63 23.25 5.31
N GLY A 305 10.23 22.12 4.88
CA GLY A 305 9.73 20.78 5.16
C GLY A 305 9.57 20.47 6.65
N LYS A 306 10.52 20.89 7.49
CA LYS A 306 10.48 20.68 8.94
C LYS A 306 9.34 21.47 9.60
N SER A 307 9.17 22.73 9.19
CA SER A 307 8.09 23.58 9.67
C SER A 307 6.71 23.05 9.25
N VAL A 308 6.59 22.61 8.01
CA VAL A 308 5.38 21.98 7.47
C VAL A 308 5.01 20.73 8.29
N LEU A 309 5.96 19.84 8.55
CA LEU A 309 5.72 18.63 9.35
C LEU A 309 5.36 18.95 10.80
N ALA A 310 6.04 19.91 11.43
CA ALA A 310 5.75 20.31 12.81
C ALA A 310 4.32 20.88 12.96
N SER A 311 3.81 21.55 11.91
CA SER A 311 2.48 22.16 11.92
C SER A 311 1.33 21.14 11.75
N LEU A 312 1.59 19.92 11.25
CA LEU A 312 0.55 18.91 11.04
C LEU A 312 -0.17 18.48 12.31
N ASN A 313 0.47 18.60 13.49
CA ASN A 313 -0.19 18.32 14.77
C ASN A 313 -1.31 19.30 15.10
N GLN A 314 -1.37 20.47 14.44
CA GLN A 314 -2.35 21.52 14.65
C GLN A 314 -3.48 21.51 13.61
N ALA A 315 -3.28 20.84 12.47
CA ALA A 315 -4.21 20.84 11.34
C ALA A 315 -4.33 19.44 10.76
N THR A 316 -5.25 18.64 11.27
CA THR A 316 -5.53 17.31 10.74
C THR A 316 -6.68 17.39 9.74
N PRO A 317 -6.43 17.37 8.42
CA PRO A 317 -7.49 17.38 7.43
C PRO A 317 -8.29 16.06 7.48
N SER A 318 -9.56 16.14 7.14
CA SER A 318 -10.36 14.93 6.89
C SER A 318 -9.92 14.32 5.57
N THR A 319 -9.37 13.11 5.59
CA THR A 319 -8.94 12.38 4.41
C THR A 319 -9.88 11.20 4.13
N PRO A 320 -9.83 10.58 2.93
CA PRO A 320 -10.57 9.35 2.65
C PRO A 320 -10.29 8.21 3.63
N LEU A 321 -9.08 8.20 4.23
CA LEU A 321 -8.65 7.24 5.25
C LEU A 321 -9.14 7.64 6.67
N GLY A 322 -9.82 8.75 6.82
CA GLY A 322 -10.11 9.38 8.11
C GLY A 322 -9.00 10.35 8.55
N PRO A 323 -8.98 10.75 9.84
CA PRO A 323 -7.92 11.59 10.37
C PRO A 323 -6.57 10.86 10.33
N LEU A 324 -5.57 11.48 9.73
CA LEU A 324 -4.21 10.95 9.67
C LEU A 324 -3.27 11.75 10.57
N GLN A 325 -2.57 11.08 11.46
CA GLN A 325 -1.50 11.63 12.28
C GLN A 325 -0.16 11.18 11.73
N ILE A 326 0.79 12.09 11.60
CA ILE A 326 2.19 11.77 11.29
C ILE A 326 2.98 11.86 12.59
N LEU A 327 3.66 10.78 12.97
CA LEU A 327 4.51 10.77 14.16
C LEU A 327 5.80 11.55 13.89
N ALA A 328 6.04 12.60 14.64
CA ALA A 328 7.24 13.44 14.52
C ALA A 328 8.55 12.66 14.78
N ALA A 329 8.49 11.57 15.53
CA ALA A 329 9.68 10.76 15.85
C ALA A 329 10.27 10.03 14.65
N ASN A 330 9.46 9.75 13.61
CA ASN A 330 9.90 8.94 12.48
C ASN A 330 9.23 9.31 11.15
N ASN A 331 8.43 10.37 11.10
CA ASN A 331 7.70 10.86 9.92
C ASN A 331 6.75 9.83 9.28
N HIS A 332 6.22 8.88 10.06
CA HIS A 332 5.28 7.87 9.58
C HIS A 332 3.85 8.14 10.00
N ALA A 333 2.92 7.76 9.13
CA ALA A 333 1.50 7.83 9.41
C ALA A 333 1.06 6.75 10.40
N VAL A 334 0.23 7.14 11.36
CA VAL A 334 -0.57 6.22 12.17
C VAL A 334 -1.75 5.77 11.31
N LEU A 335 -1.88 4.47 11.09
CA LEU A 335 -2.84 3.91 10.13
C LEU A 335 -3.75 2.88 10.77
N THR A 336 -4.98 2.80 10.26
CA THR A 336 -5.96 1.77 10.64
C THR A 336 -6.09 0.77 9.49
N PRO A 337 -5.31 -0.32 9.47
CA PRO A 337 -5.38 -1.29 8.39
C PRO A 337 -6.61 -2.19 8.54
N HIS A 338 -7.28 -2.45 7.42
CA HIS A 338 -8.42 -3.35 7.31
C HIS A 338 -8.06 -4.55 6.45
N ILE A 339 -8.75 -5.68 6.63
CA ILE A 339 -8.55 -6.87 5.79
C ILE A 339 -9.77 -7.03 4.89
N ALA A 340 -9.50 -7.21 3.60
CA ALA A 340 -10.52 -7.48 2.61
C ALA A 340 -10.25 -8.81 1.89
N ARG A 341 -11.31 -9.35 1.30
CA ARG A 341 -11.28 -10.54 0.46
C ARG A 341 -11.84 -10.21 -0.91
N VAL A 342 -11.19 -10.69 -1.95
CA VAL A 342 -11.68 -10.53 -3.33
C VAL A 342 -12.93 -11.38 -3.52
N THR A 343 -14.02 -10.78 -3.98
CA THR A 343 -15.29 -11.46 -4.29
C THR A 343 -15.24 -12.15 -5.65
N ALA A 344 -16.27 -12.94 -5.96
CA ALA A 344 -16.39 -13.58 -7.27
C ALA A 344 -16.49 -12.57 -8.43
N SER A 345 -16.92 -11.34 -8.18
CA SER A 345 -16.96 -10.27 -9.18
C SER A 345 -15.64 -9.50 -9.34
N GLY A 346 -14.61 -9.80 -8.52
CA GLY A 346 -13.36 -9.05 -8.48
C GLY A 346 -13.39 -7.79 -7.61
N ALA A 347 -14.48 -7.54 -6.89
CA ALA A 347 -14.55 -6.45 -5.91
C ALA A 347 -13.88 -6.85 -4.59
N LEU A 348 -13.38 -5.88 -3.82
CA LEU A 348 -12.86 -6.09 -2.48
C LEU A 348 -13.98 -5.90 -1.43
N ALA A 349 -14.28 -6.96 -0.68
CA ALA A 349 -15.19 -6.92 0.45
C ALA A 349 -14.39 -6.92 1.76
N ILE A 350 -14.61 -5.93 2.61
CA ILE A 350 -13.98 -5.86 3.93
C ILE A 350 -14.54 -6.98 4.80
N ILE A 351 -13.65 -7.82 5.33
CA ILE A 351 -13.99 -8.95 6.21
C ILE A 351 -13.53 -8.74 7.65
N GLU A 352 -12.57 -7.84 7.86
CA GLU A 352 -12.15 -7.37 9.18
C GLU A 352 -11.92 -5.86 9.11
N GLN A 353 -12.88 -5.11 9.62
CA GLN A 353 -12.73 -3.68 9.83
C GLN A 353 -12.14 -3.47 11.22
N ARG A 354 -11.07 -2.69 11.30
CA ARG A 354 -10.47 -2.30 12.57
C ARG A 354 -10.92 -0.89 12.91
N ASP A 355 -11.10 -0.63 14.20
CA ASP A 355 -11.46 0.69 14.73
C ASP A 355 -10.22 1.39 15.32
N GLU A 356 -9.26 0.60 15.80
CA GLU A 356 -8.07 1.11 16.48
C GLU A 356 -6.91 1.30 15.49
N PRO A 357 -6.29 2.48 15.46
CA PRO A 357 -5.12 2.74 14.65
C PRO A 357 -3.88 2.04 15.22
N ILE A 358 -2.97 1.67 14.35
CA ILE A 358 -1.67 1.09 14.70
C ILE A 358 -0.59 2.16 14.55
N ALA A 359 0.13 2.45 15.64
CA ALA A 359 1.30 3.29 15.57
C ALA A 359 2.41 2.60 14.74
N PRO A 360 3.11 3.33 13.85
CA PRO A 360 4.16 2.76 13.04
C PRO A 360 5.39 2.37 13.86
N ASP A 361 5.88 1.17 13.62
CA ASP A 361 7.16 0.64 14.15
C ASP A 361 7.98 0.09 12.97
N PRO A 362 8.60 0.98 12.17
CA PRO A 362 9.27 0.58 10.93
C PRO A 362 10.44 -0.37 11.14
N TYR A 363 11.05 -0.37 12.33
CA TYR A 363 12.16 -1.27 12.69
C TYR A 363 11.72 -2.51 13.45
N LEU A 364 10.41 -2.65 13.75
CA LEU A 364 9.85 -3.74 14.57
C LEU A 364 10.54 -3.87 15.95
N ALA A 365 10.99 -2.74 16.49
CA ALA A 365 11.76 -2.70 17.73
C ALA A 365 10.88 -2.91 18.98
N HIS A 366 9.61 -2.54 18.89
CA HIS A 366 8.63 -2.60 19.98
C HIS A 366 7.47 -3.55 19.70
N THR A 367 7.48 -4.20 18.52
CA THR A 367 6.39 -5.04 18.03
C THR A 367 6.73 -6.50 18.23
N SER A 368 5.87 -7.25 18.92
CA SER A 368 5.98 -8.72 18.99
C SER A 368 5.60 -9.33 17.64
N LEU A 369 6.48 -10.16 17.10
CA LEU A 369 6.21 -10.92 15.87
C LEU A 369 5.47 -12.24 16.14
N VAL A 370 5.26 -12.61 17.40
CA VAL A 370 4.54 -13.83 17.77
C VAL A 370 3.04 -13.62 17.56
N VAL A 371 2.45 -14.43 16.70
CA VAL A 371 0.99 -14.56 16.59
C VAL A 371 0.56 -15.64 17.59
N PRO A 372 -0.25 -15.30 18.62
CA PRO A 372 -0.72 -16.28 19.57
C PRO A 372 -1.45 -17.43 18.86
N ALA A 373 -1.18 -18.66 19.26
CA ALA A 373 -2.00 -19.78 18.82
C ALA A 373 -3.43 -19.49 19.29
N ALA A 374 -4.35 -19.21 18.36
CA ALA A 374 -5.76 -19.21 18.69
C ALA A 374 -6.08 -20.60 19.22
N ASP A 375 -6.76 -20.69 20.36
CA ASP A 375 -7.45 -21.91 20.70
C ASP A 375 -8.24 -22.30 19.46
N ARG A 376 -7.82 -23.39 18.81
CA ARG A 376 -8.45 -23.86 17.59
C ARG A 376 -9.91 -24.05 17.94
N VAL A 377 -10.75 -23.11 17.55
CA VAL A 377 -12.19 -23.30 17.59
C VAL A 377 -12.43 -24.46 16.65
N ARG A 378 -12.45 -25.65 17.23
CA ARG A 378 -12.93 -26.84 16.53
C ARG A 378 -14.29 -26.43 15.99
N ALA A 379 -14.41 -26.37 14.68
CA ALA A 379 -15.71 -26.36 14.03
C ALA A 379 -16.49 -27.53 14.64
N GLY A 380 -17.35 -27.19 15.58
CA GLY A 380 -18.07 -28.17 16.37
C GLY A 380 -18.93 -28.98 15.42
N SER A 381 -18.62 -30.24 15.30
CA SER A 381 -19.57 -31.26 14.83
C SER A 381 -20.74 -31.22 15.77
N ASN A 382 -21.78 -30.43 15.47
CA ASN A 382 -23.10 -30.53 16.10
C ASN A 382 -23.79 -31.80 15.60
N LEU A 383 -23.29 -32.95 15.99
CA LEU A 383 -24.04 -34.20 16.01
C LEU A 383 -24.94 -34.15 17.25
N ARG A 384 -26.15 -33.60 17.12
CA ARG A 384 -27.24 -33.87 18.04
C ARG A 384 -27.73 -35.28 17.76
N VAL A 385 -27.36 -36.22 18.61
CA VAL A 385 -28.06 -37.50 18.71
C VAL A 385 -29.44 -37.22 19.34
N VAL A 386 -30.47 -37.28 18.51
CA VAL A 386 -31.86 -37.33 19.01
C VAL A 386 -32.12 -38.76 19.46
N LYS A 387 -32.38 -38.94 20.77
CA LYS A 387 -32.99 -40.15 21.31
C LYS A 387 -34.48 -40.08 21.13
#